data_d2a14f131bd1ad672434e02d4aa80d6a
#
_entry.id   d2a14f131bd1ad672434e02d4aa80d6a
#
_cell.length_a   1.000
_cell.length_b   1.000
_cell.length_c   1.000
_cell.angle_alpha   90.00
_cell.angle_beta   90.00
_cell.angle_gamma   90.00
#
_symmetry.space_group_name_H-M   'P 1'
#
loop_
_entity.id
_entity.type
_entity.pdbx_description
1 polymer ?
#
loop_
_entity_poly.entity_id
_entity_poly.type
_entity_poly.pdbx_seq_one_letter_code
_entity_poly.pdbx_strand_id
1 'polypeptide(L)'
;MSVKNTQYYIDLENQYGAHNYHPLPVVLDKGEGVFVWDVEGKRYYDFLSAYSAVNQGHSHPKIVKALTEQAQKLSLTSRAFYNSNLGEYEKKITSIFGFDKVLPMNSGAEAVETAVKIARKWSYEVKGIHENTAKIIVCENNFHGRTTTIVSFSNDPDANNNYGPFTPGFLKVPYNDIDALEKLLENPSDIAAFLVEPIQGEAGVFVPDEGFLIKAYELCKKNNVLFIADEVQTGIARTGKMLACDHEGVHPDILILGKALSGGMYPVSAVLTNDEIMNVMKPGQHGSTFGGNPLACAIAIAALDVVEEEKLSENAQKMGEIFRSKINEIISETNLITAVRGKGLLNAILINDTPDSSTAWDLCIALKENGLLAKPTHGNIIRLAPPLVITEEQLHECISIIRKTILEFNK
;
A
#
# COMPACT_ATOMS: atom_id res chain seq x y z
N MET A 1 -25.56 33.85 0.16
CA MET A 1 -24.63 32.79 -0.29
C MET A 1 -25.18 31.49 0.26
N SER A 2 -25.40 30.46 -0.57
CA SER A 2 -25.84 29.14 -0.09
C SER A 2 -24.79 28.59 0.87
N VAL A 3 -25.20 28.05 2.00
CA VAL A 3 -24.30 27.38 2.95
C VAL A 3 -23.69 26.19 2.23
N LYS A 4 -22.35 26.15 2.13
CA LYS A 4 -21.62 25.02 1.55
C LYS A 4 -21.55 23.90 2.60
N ASN A 5 -22.53 23.00 2.56
CA ASN A 5 -22.62 21.82 3.43
C ASN A 5 -22.18 20.54 2.69
N THR A 6 -22.18 19.43 3.37
CA THR A 6 -21.86 18.09 2.82
C THR A 6 -22.57 17.83 1.49
N GLN A 7 -23.87 18.09 1.39
CA GLN A 7 -24.63 17.83 0.17
C GLN A 7 -24.17 18.69 -1.02
N TYR A 8 -23.82 19.95 -0.77
CA TYR A 8 -23.30 20.84 -1.81
C TYR A 8 -22.02 20.27 -2.49
N TYR A 9 -21.08 19.73 -1.71
CA TYR A 9 -19.86 19.16 -2.25
C TYR A 9 -20.10 17.82 -2.95
N ILE A 10 -20.97 16.97 -2.42
CA ILE A 10 -21.39 15.71 -3.06
C ILE A 10 -22.07 15.98 -4.41
N ASP A 11 -22.95 16.98 -4.49
CA ASP A 11 -23.62 17.33 -5.73
C ASP A 11 -22.63 17.85 -6.80
N LEU A 12 -21.62 18.64 -6.38
CA LEU A 12 -20.55 19.09 -7.30
C LEU A 12 -19.74 17.91 -7.85
N GLU A 13 -19.33 16.99 -7.00
CA GLU A 13 -18.57 15.81 -7.42
C GLU A 13 -19.42 14.91 -8.32
N ASN A 14 -20.69 14.70 -8.00
CA ASN A 14 -21.63 13.97 -8.85
C ASN A 14 -21.87 14.62 -10.20
N GLN A 15 -21.84 15.94 -10.28
CA GLN A 15 -22.05 16.66 -11.53
C GLN A 15 -20.81 16.67 -12.44
N TYR A 16 -19.61 16.76 -11.87
CA TYR A 16 -18.37 17.01 -12.62
C TYR A 16 -17.35 15.87 -12.54
N GLY A 17 -17.49 14.95 -11.60
CA GLY A 17 -16.58 13.82 -11.39
C GLY A 17 -16.88 12.61 -12.27
N ALA A 18 -15.94 11.70 -12.36
CA ALA A 18 -16.02 10.50 -13.20
C ALA A 18 -16.78 9.31 -12.54
N HIS A 19 -17.22 9.40 -11.30
CA HIS A 19 -17.92 8.35 -10.55
C HIS A 19 -17.19 6.98 -10.53
N ASN A 20 -15.86 7.01 -10.51
CA ASN A 20 -15.02 5.82 -10.47
C ASN A 20 -14.82 5.25 -9.04
N TYR A 21 -15.40 5.89 -8.05
CA TYR A 21 -15.48 5.44 -6.66
C TYR A 21 -16.92 5.51 -6.13
N HIS A 22 -17.18 4.71 -5.07
CA HIS A 22 -18.40 4.81 -4.26
C HIS A 22 -17.98 5.24 -2.85
N PRO A 23 -17.84 6.55 -2.57
CA PRO A 23 -17.43 7.05 -1.26
C PRO A 23 -18.52 6.95 -0.21
N LEU A 24 -18.13 6.84 1.08
CA LEU A 24 -19.06 7.07 2.19
C LEU A 24 -19.56 8.53 2.16
N PRO A 25 -20.83 8.79 2.56
CA PRO A 25 -21.37 10.14 2.54
C PRO A 25 -20.81 11.02 3.67
N VAL A 26 -19.57 11.42 3.52
CA VAL A 26 -18.85 12.35 4.41
C VAL A 26 -17.87 13.16 3.56
N VAL A 27 -17.82 14.47 3.79
CA VAL A 27 -16.93 15.39 3.07
C VAL A 27 -15.88 15.91 4.03
N LEU A 28 -14.64 15.43 3.92
CA LEU A 28 -13.54 15.77 4.81
C LEU A 28 -12.86 17.07 4.38
N ASP A 29 -12.54 17.91 5.35
CA ASP A 29 -11.93 19.24 5.13
C ASP A 29 -10.62 19.43 5.89
N LYS A 30 -10.44 18.78 7.05
CA LYS A 30 -9.24 18.90 7.90
C LYS A 30 -8.75 17.52 8.33
N GLY A 31 -7.41 17.36 8.47
CA GLY A 31 -6.77 16.20 9.07
C GLY A 31 -5.62 16.59 10.00
N GLU A 32 -5.49 15.90 11.16
CA GLU A 32 -4.44 16.10 12.13
C GLU A 32 -4.20 14.82 12.96
N GLY A 33 -2.99 14.27 12.90
CA GLY A 33 -2.66 13.03 13.58
C GLY A 33 -3.55 11.86 13.13
N VAL A 34 -4.32 11.28 14.04
CA VAL A 34 -5.25 10.18 13.78
C VAL A 34 -6.67 10.65 13.44
N PHE A 35 -6.90 11.96 13.43
CA PHE A 35 -8.23 12.54 13.28
C PHE A 35 -8.43 13.20 11.92
N VAL A 36 -9.68 13.14 11.47
CA VAL A 36 -10.18 13.96 10.36
C VAL A 36 -11.47 14.64 10.77
N TRP A 37 -11.77 15.77 10.14
CA TRP A 37 -13.00 16.54 10.35
C TRP A 37 -13.72 16.74 9.05
N ASP A 38 -15.04 16.65 9.08
CA ASP A 38 -15.86 17.00 7.94
C ASP A 38 -16.10 18.52 7.83
N VAL A 39 -16.73 18.93 6.74
CA VAL A 39 -17.06 20.35 6.47
C VAL A 39 -18.05 20.95 7.46
N GLU A 40 -18.71 20.15 8.29
CA GLU A 40 -19.61 20.57 9.36
C GLU A 40 -18.92 20.62 10.72
N GLY A 41 -17.63 20.22 10.76
CA GLY A 41 -16.80 20.28 11.97
C GLY A 41 -16.89 19.04 12.85
N LYS A 42 -17.60 17.99 12.43
CA LYS A 42 -17.62 16.70 13.16
C LYS A 42 -16.27 15.99 13.01
N ARG A 43 -15.72 15.56 14.14
CA ARG A 43 -14.45 14.84 14.21
C ARG A 43 -14.66 13.33 14.12
N TYR A 44 -13.72 12.68 13.44
CA TYR A 44 -13.68 11.22 13.29
C TYR A 44 -12.26 10.69 13.53
N TYR A 45 -12.16 9.48 14.05
CA TYR A 45 -10.96 8.67 13.90
C TYR A 45 -10.86 8.14 12.48
N ASP A 46 -9.69 8.27 11.85
CA ASP A 46 -9.42 7.70 10.52
C ASP A 46 -8.88 6.27 10.65
N PHE A 47 -9.67 5.28 10.26
CA PHE A 47 -9.27 3.87 10.24
C PHE A 47 -9.04 3.33 8.82
N LEU A 48 -8.86 4.25 7.85
CA LEU A 48 -8.45 3.91 6.48
C LEU A 48 -7.03 4.39 6.15
N SER A 49 -6.58 5.50 6.73
CA SER A 49 -5.26 6.14 6.52
C SER A 49 -4.91 6.32 5.04
N ALA A 50 -5.90 6.71 4.23
CA ALA A 50 -5.73 6.79 2.77
C ALA A 50 -5.04 5.53 2.19
N TYR A 51 -5.49 4.35 2.60
CA TYR A 51 -4.92 3.05 2.21
C TYR A 51 -3.44 2.87 2.60
N SER A 52 -3.08 3.27 3.82
CA SER A 52 -1.70 3.27 4.37
C SER A 52 -0.80 4.36 3.78
N ALA A 53 -1.33 5.46 3.27
CA ALA A 53 -0.51 6.58 2.81
C ALA A 53 -0.14 7.57 3.93
N VAL A 54 -0.97 7.68 4.98
CA VAL A 54 -0.76 8.60 6.11
C VAL A 54 -0.31 7.85 7.37
N ASN A 55 0.65 6.95 7.25
CA ASN A 55 1.20 6.20 8.38
C ASN A 55 1.69 7.14 9.51
N GLN A 56 2.33 8.25 9.14
CA GLN A 56 2.87 9.25 10.05
C GLN A 56 1.79 10.19 10.64
N GLY A 57 0.52 9.93 10.34
CA GLY A 57 -0.61 10.81 10.72
C GLY A 57 -0.85 11.94 9.72
N HIS A 58 -2.06 12.46 9.77
CA HIS A 58 -2.44 13.61 8.94
C HIS A 58 -1.65 14.87 9.33
N SER A 59 -1.17 15.59 8.33
CA SER A 59 -0.53 16.90 8.47
C SER A 59 0.63 16.92 9.50
N HIS A 60 1.47 15.89 9.49
CA HIS A 60 2.57 15.78 10.45
C HIS A 60 3.49 17.02 10.40
N PRO A 61 3.75 17.73 11.54
CA PRO A 61 4.41 19.04 11.53
C PRO A 61 5.79 19.05 10.86
N LYS A 62 6.61 18.02 11.09
CA LYS A 62 7.95 17.89 10.49
C LYS A 62 7.86 17.74 8.96
N ILE A 63 6.89 16.98 8.46
CA ILE A 63 6.72 16.77 7.03
C ILE A 63 6.12 18.00 6.35
N VAL A 64 5.13 18.66 6.97
CA VAL A 64 4.58 19.94 6.50
C VAL A 64 5.66 21.01 6.42
N LYS A 65 6.54 21.09 7.43
CA LYS A 65 7.67 22.01 7.42
C LYS A 65 8.59 21.76 6.23
N ALA A 66 9.01 20.51 6.01
CA ALA A 66 9.90 20.13 4.89
C ALA A 66 9.26 20.48 3.53
N LEU A 67 7.96 20.22 3.35
CA LEU A 67 7.20 20.60 2.17
C LEU A 67 7.22 22.12 1.97
N THR A 68 6.87 22.90 2.99
CA THR A 68 6.73 24.35 2.88
C THR A 68 8.07 25.03 2.58
N GLU A 69 9.14 24.66 3.28
CA GLU A 69 10.48 25.20 3.07
C GLU A 69 11.02 24.86 1.67
N GLN A 70 10.85 23.61 1.22
CA GLN A 70 11.35 23.20 -0.09
C GLN A 70 10.51 23.76 -1.25
N ALA A 71 9.19 23.90 -1.07
CA ALA A 71 8.32 24.51 -2.10
C ALA A 71 8.70 25.97 -2.38
N GLN A 72 9.12 26.71 -1.36
CA GLN A 72 9.60 28.10 -1.50
C GLN A 72 11.00 28.19 -2.13
N LYS A 73 11.78 27.10 -2.11
CA LYS A 73 13.14 27.09 -2.61
C LYS A 73 13.23 26.59 -4.06
N LEU A 74 12.76 25.38 -4.31
CA LEU A 74 12.81 24.72 -5.62
C LEU A 74 11.94 23.46 -5.63
N SER A 75 10.91 23.41 -6.44
CA SER A 75 10.00 22.24 -6.47
C SER A 75 10.35 21.23 -7.56
N LEU A 76 10.79 21.65 -8.74
CA LEU A 76 11.04 20.77 -9.89
C LEU A 76 12.21 21.28 -10.74
N THR A 77 13.10 20.39 -11.22
CA THR A 77 14.19 20.68 -12.15
C THR A 77 14.18 19.81 -13.41
N SER A 78 13.37 18.75 -13.47
CA SER A 78 13.61 17.58 -14.34
C SER A 78 14.94 16.85 -14.04
N ARG A 79 15.15 15.69 -14.67
CA ARG A 79 16.40 14.91 -14.53
C ARG A 79 17.49 15.34 -15.56
N ALA A 80 17.24 16.43 -16.30
CA ALA A 80 18.27 17.04 -17.14
C ALA A 80 19.36 17.74 -16.32
N PHE A 81 19.06 18.06 -15.05
CA PHE A 81 19.99 18.70 -14.11
C PHE A 81 20.03 17.94 -12.79
N TYR A 82 21.18 18.02 -12.13
CA TYR A 82 21.28 17.58 -10.74
C TYR A 82 20.55 18.54 -9.80
N ASN A 83 20.09 18.04 -8.66
CA ASN A 83 19.59 18.86 -7.57
C ASN A 83 20.15 18.40 -6.22
N SER A 84 20.18 19.28 -5.24
CA SER A 84 20.84 19.04 -3.96
C SER A 84 20.14 18.01 -3.07
N ASN A 85 18.88 17.70 -3.32
CA ASN A 85 18.09 16.81 -2.45
C ASN A 85 18.08 15.37 -2.92
N LEU A 86 18.23 15.14 -4.24
CA LEU A 86 18.03 13.80 -4.80
C LEU A 86 19.08 12.81 -4.28
N GLY A 87 20.36 13.17 -4.34
CA GLY A 87 21.44 12.29 -3.85
C GLY A 87 21.34 12.01 -2.35
N GLU A 88 20.92 12.99 -1.54
CA GLU A 88 20.68 12.80 -0.11
C GLU A 88 19.50 11.83 0.15
N TYR A 89 18.42 11.96 -0.61
CA TYR A 89 17.30 11.04 -0.56
C TYR A 89 17.70 9.63 -0.99
N GLU A 90 18.40 9.50 -2.13
CA GLU A 90 18.89 8.21 -2.64
C GLU A 90 19.77 7.51 -1.61
N LYS A 91 20.74 8.22 -1.03
CA LYS A 91 21.61 7.71 0.03
C LYS A 91 20.83 7.26 1.26
N LYS A 92 19.86 8.07 1.72
CA LYS A 92 19.09 7.75 2.91
C LYS A 92 18.24 6.50 2.70
N ILE A 93 17.45 6.45 1.64
CA ILE A 93 16.52 5.34 1.40
C ILE A 93 17.27 4.02 1.14
N THR A 94 18.37 4.05 0.38
CA THR A 94 19.19 2.85 0.15
C THR A 94 19.84 2.35 1.44
N SER A 95 20.30 3.26 2.31
CA SER A 95 20.86 2.90 3.62
C SER A 95 19.83 2.26 4.56
N ILE A 96 18.58 2.79 4.59
CA ILE A 96 17.52 2.26 5.46
C ILE A 96 17.12 0.83 5.04
N PHE A 97 16.98 0.58 3.74
CA PHE A 97 16.47 -0.68 3.23
C PHE A 97 17.54 -1.66 2.74
N GLY A 98 18.84 -1.29 2.81
CA GLY A 98 19.96 -2.18 2.51
C GLY A 98 20.15 -2.49 1.02
N PHE A 99 19.87 -1.54 0.12
CA PHE A 99 20.05 -1.68 -1.32
C PHE A 99 21.17 -0.77 -1.86
N ASP A 100 21.69 -1.09 -3.05
CA ASP A 100 22.74 -0.27 -3.68
C ASP A 100 22.16 0.94 -4.41
N LYS A 101 21.00 0.79 -5.05
CA LYS A 101 20.40 1.78 -5.95
C LYS A 101 18.90 1.95 -5.73
N VAL A 102 18.44 3.16 -6.04
CA VAL A 102 17.03 3.49 -6.09
C VAL A 102 16.68 4.24 -7.36
N LEU A 103 15.52 3.95 -7.95
CA LEU A 103 14.92 4.71 -9.03
C LEU A 103 13.62 5.35 -8.52
N PRO A 104 13.62 6.67 -8.25
CA PRO A 104 12.43 7.36 -7.77
C PRO A 104 11.38 7.53 -8.85
N MET A 105 10.12 7.27 -8.48
CA MET A 105 8.92 7.50 -9.29
C MET A 105 7.88 8.31 -8.50
N ASN A 106 6.63 8.38 -8.94
CA ASN A 106 5.60 9.19 -8.28
C ASN A 106 4.49 8.33 -7.66
N SER A 107 3.87 7.45 -8.44
CA SER A 107 2.81 6.56 -7.96
C SER A 107 3.29 5.12 -7.80
N GLY A 108 2.58 4.33 -6.97
CA GLY A 108 2.86 2.90 -6.83
C GLY A 108 2.78 2.16 -8.16
N ALA A 109 1.81 2.51 -9.01
CA ALA A 109 1.65 1.91 -10.34
C ALA A 109 2.86 2.20 -11.25
N GLU A 110 3.41 3.42 -11.24
CA GLU A 110 4.65 3.73 -11.97
C GLU A 110 5.84 2.92 -11.46
N ALA A 111 5.95 2.73 -10.15
CA ALA A 111 7.01 1.92 -9.56
C ALA A 111 6.87 0.43 -9.93
N VAL A 112 5.66 -0.12 -9.95
CA VAL A 112 5.39 -1.49 -10.42
C VAL A 112 5.75 -1.64 -11.90
N GLU A 113 5.31 -0.73 -12.77
CA GLU A 113 5.67 -0.73 -14.19
C GLU A 113 7.19 -0.65 -14.39
N THR A 114 7.87 0.15 -13.57
CA THR A 114 9.33 0.27 -13.56
C THR A 114 9.99 -1.05 -13.17
N ALA A 115 9.55 -1.70 -12.10
CA ALA A 115 10.07 -2.98 -11.64
C ALA A 115 9.86 -4.10 -12.68
N VAL A 116 8.68 -4.17 -13.31
CA VAL A 116 8.38 -5.09 -14.41
C VAL A 116 9.33 -4.86 -15.60
N LYS A 117 9.58 -3.59 -15.98
CA LYS A 117 10.51 -3.26 -17.07
C LYS A 117 11.95 -3.65 -16.72
N ILE A 118 12.40 -3.37 -15.50
CA ILE A 118 13.75 -3.75 -15.03
C ILE A 118 13.90 -5.27 -15.07
N ALA A 119 12.95 -6.02 -14.52
CA ALA A 119 12.98 -7.48 -14.46
C ALA A 119 13.02 -8.11 -15.86
N ARG A 120 12.20 -7.62 -16.79
CA ARG A 120 12.24 -8.09 -18.20
C ARG A 120 13.59 -7.80 -18.85
N LYS A 121 14.10 -6.58 -18.68
CA LYS A 121 15.39 -6.20 -19.28
C LYS A 121 16.55 -6.98 -18.68
N TRP A 122 16.59 -7.16 -17.36
CA TRP A 122 17.58 -8.00 -16.69
C TRP A 122 17.52 -9.45 -17.19
N SER A 123 16.31 -9.98 -17.38
CA SER A 123 16.15 -11.36 -17.85
C SER A 123 16.69 -11.58 -19.26
N TYR A 124 16.63 -10.58 -20.13
CA TYR A 124 17.20 -10.66 -21.48
C TYR A 124 18.72 -10.43 -21.49
N GLU A 125 19.19 -9.42 -20.76
CA GLU A 125 20.60 -8.99 -20.83
C GLU A 125 21.51 -9.79 -19.90
N VAL A 126 21.02 -10.30 -18.77
CA VAL A 126 21.82 -10.99 -17.74
C VAL A 126 21.46 -12.47 -17.66
N LYS A 127 20.18 -12.83 -17.50
CA LYS A 127 19.76 -14.24 -17.42
C LYS A 127 19.83 -14.96 -18.76
N GLY A 128 19.73 -14.24 -19.90
CA GLY A 128 19.81 -14.80 -21.26
C GLY A 128 18.51 -15.43 -21.76
N ILE A 129 17.34 -14.99 -21.25
CA ILE A 129 16.03 -15.35 -21.79
C ILE A 129 15.93 -14.83 -23.24
N HIS A 130 15.32 -15.61 -24.12
CA HIS A 130 15.11 -15.17 -25.50
C HIS A 130 14.23 -13.92 -25.57
N GLU A 131 14.59 -12.97 -26.40
CA GLU A 131 13.89 -11.70 -26.53
C GLU A 131 12.37 -11.90 -26.74
N ASN A 132 11.56 -11.07 -26.07
CA ASN A 132 10.10 -11.06 -26.10
C ASN A 132 9.40 -12.31 -25.51
N THR A 133 10.13 -13.21 -24.80
CA THR A 133 9.53 -14.41 -24.20
C THR A 133 9.47 -14.40 -22.69
N ALA A 134 10.08 -13.41 -22.03
CA ALA A 134 10.14 -13.31 -20.58
C ALA A 134 8.76 -13.24 -19.93
N LYS A 135 8.56 -14.09 -18.92
CA LYS A 135 7.33 -14.15 -18.12
C LYS A 135 7.58 -13.71 -16.70
N ILE A 136 6.55 -13.11 -16.10
CA ILE A 136 6.52 -12.74 -14.68
C ILE A 136 5.38 -13.50 -14.03
N ILE A 137 5.67 -14.18 -12.92
CA ILE A 137 4.64 -14.84 -12.11
C ILE A 137 4.06 -13.80 -11.16
N VAL A 138 2.74 -13.80 -11.01
CA VAL A 138 1.98 -12.95 -10.06
C VAL A 138 1.00 -13.82 -9.28
N CYS A 139 0.56 -13.37 -8.12
CA CYS A 139 -0.48 -14.06 -7.37
C CYS A 139 -1.88 -13.70 -7.87
N GLU A 140 -2.85 -14.59 -7.71
CA GLU A 140 -4.26 -14.27 -7.85
C GLU A 140 -4.69 -13.28 -6.77
N ASN A 141 -5.77 -12.53 -7.03
CA ASN A 141 -6.31 -11.47 -6.18
C ASN A 141 -5.31 -10.35 -5.84
N ASN A 142 -4.30 -10.17 -6.70
CA ASN A 142 -3.30 -9.11 -6.54
C ASN A 142 -3.88 -7.72 -6.80
N PHE A 143 -3.24 -6.71 -6.17
CA PHE A 143 -3.47 -5.32 -6.50
C PHE A 143 -2.13 -4.57 -6.61
N HIS A 144 -1.69 -4.34 -7.84
CA HIS A 144 -0.44 -3.62 -8.14
C HIS A 144 -0.67 -2.26 -8.82
N GLY A 145 -1.93 -1.85 -8.98
CA GLY A 145 -2.34 -0.62 -9.66
C GLY A 145 -3.37 -0.87 -10.76
N ARG A 146 -3.60 0.14 -11.60
CA ARG A 146 -4.66 0.09 -12.63
C ARG A 146 -4.19 0.59 -14.02
N THR A 147 -2.91 0.46 -14.34
CA THR A 147 -2.41 0.69 -15.69
C THR A 147 -2.82 -0.46 -16.63
N THR A 148 -2.78 -0.24 -17.93
CA THR A 148 -3.14 -1.28 -18.92
C THR A 148 -2.29 -2.54 -18.82
N THR A 149 -1.00 -2.43 -18.44
CA THR A 149 -0.16 -3.60 -18.16
C THR A 149 -0.60 -4.30 -16.89
N ILE A 150 -0.82 -3.55 -15.81
CA ILE A 150 -1.15 -4.13 -14.49
C ILE A 150 -2.50 -4.84 -14.52
N VAL A 151 -3.54 -4.24 -15.14
CA VAL A 151 -4.85 -4.91 -15.24
C VAL A 151 -4.80 -6.17 -16.10
N SER A 152 -3.78 -6.35 -16.95
CA SER A 152 -3.59 -7.55 -17.76
C SER A 152 -3.35 -8.81 -16.91
N PHE A 153 -2.83 -8.66 -15.71
CA PHE A 153 -2.61 -9.78 -14.79
C PHE A 153 -3.51 -9.74 -13.54
N SER A 154 -4.44 -8.80 -13.46
CA SER A 154 -5.51 -8.87 -12.46
C SER A 154 -6.51 -9.99 -12.79
N ASN A 155 -7.16 -10.55 -11.78
CA ASN A 155 -8.34 -11.41 -11.92
C ASN A 155 -9.60 -10.77 -11.31
N ASP A 156 -9.50 -9.51 -10.89
CA ASP A 156 -10.64 -8.70 -10.46
C ASP A 156 -11.44 -8.21 -11.70
N PRO A 157 -12.70 -8.64 -11.87
CA PRO A 157 -13.52 -8.23 -13.01
C PRO A 157 -13.72 -6.71 -13.11
N ASP A 158 -13.79 -6.00 -11.98
CA ASP A 158 -13.93 -4.55 -11.94
C ASP A 158 -12.68 -3.82 -12.45
N ALA A 159 -11.53 -4.48 -12.36
CA ALA A 159 -10.26 -3.94 -12.82
C ALA A 159 -9.95 -4.25 -14.29
N ASN A 160 -10.40 -5.41 -14.82
CA ASN A 160 -9.94 -5.90 -16.13
C ASN A 160 -11.00 -6.05 -17.21
N ASN A 161 -12.30 -6.10 -16.88
CA ASN A 161 -13.35 -6.25 -17.90
C ASN A 161 -13.38 -5.08 -18.89
N ASN A 162 -13.35 -5.39 -20.17
CA ASN A 162 -13.40 -4.43 -21.30
C ASN A 162 -12.19 -3.49 -21.42
N TYR A 163 -11.06 -3.79 -20.76
CA TYR A 163 -9.81 -3.00 -20.86
C TYR A 163 -8.71 -3.67 -21.70
N GLY A 164 -9.03 -4.79 -22.39
CA GLY A 164 -8.10 -5.39 -23.36
C GLY A 164 -7.87 -4.54 -24.61
N PRO A 165 -6.86 -4.87 -25.47
CA PRO A 165 -6.06 -6.10 -25.42
C PRO A 165 -5.04 -6.11 -24.28
N PHE A 166 -4.85 -7.28 -23.69
CA PHE A 166 -4.00 -7.43 -22.52
C PHE A 166 -2.52 -7.61 -22.90
N THR A 167 -1.65 -7.01 -22.08
CA THR A 167 -0.20 -7.20 -22.19
C THR A 167 0.18 -8.64 -21.86
N PRO A 168 0.88 -9.38 -22.75
CA PRO A 168 1.28 -10.76 -22.51
C PRO A 168 2.47 -10.89 -21.57
N GLY A 169 2.79 -12.15 -21.19
CA GLY A 169 3.97 -12.48 -20.40
C GLY A 169 3.74 -12.46 -18.89
N PHE A 170 2.51 -12.74 -18.44
CA PHE A 170 2.20 -12.92 -17.03
C PHE A 170 1.57 -14.30 -16.79
N LEU A 171 2.02 -14.95 -15.71
CA LEU A 171 1.48 -16.22 -15.21
C LEU A 171 0.88 -16.00 -13.84
N LYS A 172 -0.24 -16.63 -13.52
CA LYS A 172 -0.92 -16.50 -12.23
C LYS A 172 -0.79 -17.76 -11.40
N VAL A 173 -0.59 -17.62 -10.09
CA VAL A 173 -0.64 -18.68 -9.10
C VAL A 173 -1.57 -18.27 -7.96
N PRO A 174 -2.24 -19.23 -7.29
CA PRO A 174 -2.97 -18.90 -6.07
C PRO A 174 -2.03 -18.26 -5.03
N TYR A 175 -2.54 -17.27 -4.31
CA TYR A 175 -1.77 -16.67 -3.21
C TYR A 175 -1.61 -17.67 -2.06
N ASN A 176 -0.44 -17.70 -1.43
CA ASN A 176 -0.11 -18.63 -0.33
C ASN A 176 -0.02 -20.12 -0.76
N ASP A 177 0.15 -20.40 -2.05
CA ASP A 177 0.31 -21.75 -2.60
C ASP A 177 1.74 -21.95 -3.13
N ILE A 178 2.59 -22.49 -2.25
CA ILE A 178 4.01 -22.71 -2.57
C ILE A 178 4.19 -23.83 -3.60
N ASP A 179 3.32 -24.84 -3.59
CA ASP A 179 3.40 -25.98 -4.50
C ASP A 179 3.07 -25.56 -5.94
N ALA A 180 2.08 -24.67 -6.10
CA ALA A 180 1.75 -24.07 -7.39
C ALA A 180 2.91 -23.24 -7.95
N LEU A 181 3.61 -22.47 -7.09
CA LEU A 181 4.79 -21.71 -7.48
C LEU A 181 5.94 -22.64 -7.86
N GLU A 182 6.23 -23.67 -7.06
CA GLU A 182 7.29 -24.65 -7.34
C GLU A 182 7.07 -25.35 -8.69
N LYS A 183 5.84 -25.74 -8.97
CA LYS A 183 5.47 -26.38 -10.25
C LYS A 183 5.74 -25.49 -11.47
N LEU A 184 5.47 -24.18 -11.38
CA LEU A 184 5.82 -23.25 -12.48
C LEU A 184 7.34 -23.09 -12.61
N LEU A 185 8.07 -23.19 -11.51
CA LEU A 185 9.52 -23.06 -11.46
C LEU A 185 10.27 -24.37 -11.79
N GLU A 186 9.58 -25.49 -12.07
CA GLU A 186 10.23 -26.71 -12.62
C GLU A 186 10.88 -26.46 -14.00
N ASN A 187 10.33 -25.49 -14.78
CA ASN A 187 10.86 -25.11 -16.09
C ASN A 187 11.03 -23.58 -16.18
N PRO A 188 12.02 -22.99 -15.46
CA PRO A 188 12.15 -21.56 -15.28
C PRO A 188 12.85 -20.85 -16.43
N SER A 189 13.05 -21.47 -17.58
CA SER A 189 13.90 -20.97 -18.68
C SER A 189 13.43 -19.63 -19.25
N ASP A 190 12.14 -19.30 -19.15
CA ASP A 190 11.52 -18.06 -19.61
C ASP A 190 10.89 -17.23 -18.48
N ILE A 191 11.11 -17.61 -17.22
CA ILE A 191 10.61 -16.87 -16.05
C ILE A 191 11.62 -15.81 -15.61
N ALA A 192 11.24 -14.54 -15.67
CA ALA A 192 12.07 -13.41 -15.25
C ALA A 192 11.98 -13.14 -13.74
N ALA A 193 10.74 -13.14 -13.21
CA ALA A 193 10.48 -12.73 -11.84
C ALA A 193 9.20 -13.36 -11.27
N PHE A 194 9.11 -13.34 -9.94
CA PHE A 194 7.89 -13.49 -9.15
C PHE A 194 7.59 -12.16 -8.46
N LEU A 195 6.45 -11.55 -8.76
CA LEU A 195 5.97 -10.30 -8.17
C LEU A 195 4.86 -10.61 -7.18
N VAL A 196 5.03 -10.19 -5.94
CA VAL A 196 4.11 -10.51 -4.84
C VAL A 196 3.92 -9.34 -3.89
N GLU A 197 2.69 -9.17 -3.38
CA GLU A 197 2.42 -8.40 -2.17
C GLU A 197 2.72 -9.30 -0.96
N PRO A 198 3.60 -8.92 -0.01
CA PRO A 198 3.86 -9.74 1.18
C PRO A 198 2.62 -9.99 2.05
N ILE A 199 1.67 -9.06 2.04
CA ILE A 199 0.31 -9.21 2.53
C ILE A 199 -0.60 -8.58 1.48
N GLN A 200 -1.57 -9.33 0.97
CA GLN A 200 -2.53 -8.76 0.02
C GLN A 200 -3.50 -7.84 0.74
N GLY A 201 -3.24 -6.53 0.66
CA GLY A 201 -3.99 -5.52 1.40
C GLY A 201 -5.37 -5.26 0.81
N GLU A 202 -5.44 -5.00 -0.49
CA GLU A 202 -6.68 -4.62 -1.18
C GLU A 202 -7.66 -5.80 -1.27
N ALA A 203 -7.18 -7.01 -1.47
CA ALA A 203 -7.99 -8.23 -1.45
C ALA A 203 -8.70 -8.48 -0.11
N GLY A 204 -8.30 -7.80 0.99
CA GLY A 204 -8.94 -7.91 2.30
C GLY A 204 -7.98 -8.32 3.42
N VAL A 205 -6.75 -7.87 3.37
CA VAL A 205 -5.68 -8.14 4.35
C VAL A 205 -5.42 -9.63 4.51
N PHE A 206 -5.11 -10.31 3.40
CA PHE A 206 -4.69 -11.71 3.45
C PHE A 206 -3.22 -11.81 3.86
N VAL A 207 -3.00 -12.24 5.10
CA VAL A 207 -1.66 -12.56 5.62
C VAL A 207 -1.36 -14.00 5.22
N PRO A 208 -0.24 -14.28 4.56
CA PRO A 208 0.11 -15.65 4.19
C PRO A 208 0.50 -16.48 5.43
N ASP A 209 0.53 -17.80 5.26
CA ASP A 209 1.02 -18.71 6.29
C ASP A 209 2.49 -18.43 6.58
N GLU A 210 2.91 -18.69 7.80
CA GLU A 210 4.30 -18.54 8.23
C GLU A 210 5.23 -19.39 7.36
N GLY A 211 6.27 -18.77 6.84
CA GLY A 211 7.25 -19.41 5.97
C GLY A 211 6.89 -19.40 4.48
N PHE A 212 5.76 -18.82 4.07
CA PHE A 212 5.44 -18.72 2.64
C PHE A 212 6.41 -17.81 1.89
N LEU A 213 6.67 -16.62 2.42
CA LEU A 213 7.53 -15.64 1.73
C LEU A 213 8.97 -16.12 1.62
N ILE A 214 9.51 -16.67 2.71
CA ILE A 214 10.89 -17.19 2.69
C ILE A 214 11.04 -18.38 1.73
N LYS A 215 10.09 -19.31 1.71
CA LYS A 215 10.11 -20.43 0.77
C LYS A 215 10.00 -19.98 -0.69
N ALA A 216 9.09 -19.03 -0.96
CA ALA A 216 8.95 -18.44 -2.29
C ALA A 216 10.23 -17.73 -2.74
N TYR A 217 10.86 -16.98 -1.83
CA TYR A 217 12.15 -16.33 -2.08
C TYR A 217 13.26 -17.36 -2.39
N GLU A 218 13.38 -18.42 -1.57
CA GLU A 218 14.37 -19.47 -1.78
C GLU A 218 14.16 -20.22 -3.11
N LEU A 219 12.91 -20.51 -3.48
CA LEU A 219 12.57 -21.08 -4.77
C LEU A 219 12.98 -20.18 -5.94
N CYS A 220 12.72 -18.87 -5.83
CA CYS A 220 13.13 -17.91 -6.83
C CYS A 220 14.66 -17.88 -6.96
N LYS A 221 15.40 -17.80 -5.86
CA LYS A 221 16.87 -17.79 -5.85
C LYS A 221 17.45 -19.06 -6.47
N LYS A 222 16.94 -20.25 -6.09
CA LYS A 222 17.36 -21.55 -6.63
C LYS A 222 17.22 -21.61 -8.15
N ASN A 223 16.22 -20.93 -8.71
CA ASN A 223 15.87 -20.99 -10.13
C ASN A 223 16.35 -19.74 -10.91
N ASN A 224 17.18 -18.89 -10.31
CA ASN A 224 17.63 -17.63 -10.92
C ASN A 224 16.45 -16.79 -11.43
N VAL A 225 15.41 -16.61 -10.60
CA VAL A 225 14.21 -15.81 -10.83
C VAL A 225 14.22 -14.68 -9.83
N LEU A 226 13.97 -13.44 -10.27
CA LEU A 226 13.96 -12.29 -9.35
C LEU A 226 12.73 -12.33 -8.44
N PHE A 227 12.93 -12.12 -7.15
CA PHE A 227 11.85 -11.92 -6.19
C PHE A 227 11.56 -10.43 -6.06
N ILE A 228 10.36 -10.00 -6.48
CA ILE A 228 9.91 -8.61 -6.43
C ILE A 228 8.86 -8.47 -5.34
N ALA A 229 9.16 -7.69 -4.29
CA ALA A 229 8.20 -7.39 -3.24
C ALA A 229 7.50 -6.04 -3.51
N ASP A 230 6.19 -6.07 -3.67
CA ASP A 230 5.36 -4.86 -3.68
C ASP A 230 4.97 -4.51 -2.24
N GLU A 231 5.75 -3.64 -1.64
CA GLU A 231 5.56 -3.11 -0.28
C GLU A 231 4.89 -1.72 -0.28
N VAL A 232 4.22 -1.36 -1.36
CA VAL A 232 3.55 -0.06 -1.50
C VAL A 232 2.51 0.16 -0.39
N GLN A 233 1.78 -0.88 0.01
CA GLN A 233 0.79 -0.79 1.10
C GLN A 233 1.30 -1.32 2.43
N THR A 234 2.16 -2.30 2.42
CA THR A 234 2.62 -3.03 3.61
C THR A 234 3.87 -2.45 4.25
N GLY A 235 4.69 -1.76 3.46
CA GLY A 235 5.95 -1.18 3.90
C GLY A 235 5.81 0.07 4.78
N ILE A 236 6.94 0.62 5.15
CA ILE A 236 7.06 1.84 5.95
C ILE A 236 6.29 1.73 7.28
N ALA A 237 6.70 0.72 8.06
CA ALA A 237 6.22 0.43 9.42
C ALA A 237 4.79 -0.12 9.56
N ARG A 238 3.97 -0.15 8.50
CA ARG A 238 2.54 -0.50 8.58
C ARG A 238 2.28 -1.82 9.30
N THR A 239 3.12 -2.84 9.07
CA THR A 239 2.92 -4.19 9.60
C THR A 239 3.66 -4.47 10.92
N GLY A 240 4.30 -3.45 11.52
CA GLY A 240 5.07 -3.60 12.75
C GLY A 240 6.57 -3.84 12.52
N LYS A 241 7.00 -3.87 11.27
CA LYS A 241 8.39 -3.85 10.81
C LYS A 241 8.51 -2.80 9.70
N MET A 242 9.75 -2.41 9.34
CA MET A 242 9.94 -1.46 8.24
C MET A 242 9.36 -1.99 6.93
N LEU A 243 9.54 -3.29 6.65
CA LEU A 243 8.95 -4.04 5.55
C LEU A 243 8.16 -5.23 6.09
N ALA A 244 7.11 -5.65 5.38
CA ALA A 244 6.42 -6.89 5.72
C ALA A 244 7.32 -8.11 5.47
N CYS A 245 8.21 -8.05 4.48
CA CYS A 245 9.23 -9.07 4.22
C CYS A 245 10.16 -9.32 5.42
N ASP A 246 10.40 -8.32 6.27
CA ASP A 246 11.27 -8.44 7.46
C ASP A 246 10.72 -9.42 8.51
N HIS A 247 9.42 -9.74 8.48
CA HIS A 247 8.83 -10.72 9.40
C HIS A 247 9.37 -12.12 9.17
N GLU A 248 9.78 -12.45 7.95
CA GLU A 248 10.36 -13.75 7.59
C GLU A 248 11.85 -13.65 7.16
N GLY A 249 12.49 -12.50 7.38
CA GLY A 249 13.89 -12.28 7.02
C GLY A 249 14.18 -12.31 5.52
N VAL A 250 13.17 -12.01 4.69
CA VAL A 250 13.31 -11.95 3.23
C VAL A 250 13.85 -10.60 2.80
N HIS A 251 14.95 -10.60 2.07
CA HIS A 251 15.49 -9.43 1.38
C HIS A 251 15.23 -9.58 -0.12
N PRO A 252 14.22 -8.91 -0.69
CA PRO A 252 13.83 -9.09 -2.08
C PRO A 252 14.92 -8.62 -3.06
N ASP A 253 14.94 -9.14 -4.28
CA ASP A 253 15.83 -8.66 -5.33
C ASP A 253 15.44 -7.26 -5.82
N ILE A 254 14.12 -7.01 -5.86
CA ILE A 254 13.54 -5.70 -6.19
C ILE A 254 12.49 -5.36 -5.13
N LEU A 255 12.63 -4.20 -4.51
CA LEU A 255 11.68 -3.65 -3.55
C LEU A 255 10.92 -2.47 -4.17
N ILE A 256 9.60 -2.50 -4.06
CA ILE A 256 8.73 -1.39 -4.51
C ILE A 256 8.14 -0.70 -3.28
N LEU A 257 8.32 0.62 -3.19
CA LEU A 257 7.77 1.47 -2.13
C LEU A 257 6.89 2.58 -2.70
N GLY A 258 5.95 3.06 -1.90
CA GLY A 258 5.06 4.16 -2.25
C GLY A 258 4.25 4.64 -1.05
N LYS A 259 3.07 5.18 -1.29
CA LYS A 259 2.10 5.59 -0.25
C LYS A 259 2.75 6.35 0.93
N ALA A 260 3.02 5.68 2.05
CA ALA A 260 3.60 6.28 3.25
C ALA A 260 5.03 6.83 3.07
N LEU A 261 5.67 6.59 1.92
CA LEU A 261 7.00 7.13 1.62
C LEU A 261 7.05 8.67 1.67
N SER A 262 5.89 9.32 1.55
CA SER A 262 5.75 10.78 1.68
C SER A 262 4.93 11.23 2.89
N GLY A 263 4.48 10.31 3.75
CA GLY A 263 3.57 10.64 4.83
C GLY A 263 2.23 11.24 4.36
N GLY A 264 1.80 10.92 3.14
CA GLY A 264 0.55 11.41 2.56
C GLY A 264 0.59 12.84 2.01
N MET A 265 1.76 13.53 2.03
CA MET A 265 1.85 14.93 1.63
C MET A 265 2.06 15.13 0.12
N TYR A 266 2.64 14.15 -0.57
CA TYR A 266 3.00 14.28 -1.99
C TYR A 266 3.11 12.90 -2.63
N PRO A 267 2.77 12.73 -3.92
CA PRO A 267 2.98 11.46 -4.61
C PRO A 267 4.47 11.14 -4.72
N VAL A 268 4.92 10.08 -4.02
CA VAL A 268 6.29 9.56 -4.07
C VAL A 268 6.26 8.05 -4.06
N SER A 269 7.04 7.45 -4.94
CA SER A 269 7.32 6.02 -4.97
C SER A 269 8.76 5.75 -5.38
N ALA A 270 9.21 4.52 -5.20
CA ALA A 270 10.58 4.13 -5.51
C ALA A 270 10.67 2.65 -5.84
N VAL A 271 11.64 2.31 -6.69
CA VAL A 271 12.12 0.95 -6.93
C VAL A 271 13.55 0.86 -6.45
N LEU A 272 13.83 -0.04 -5.50
CA LEU A 272 15.16 -0.28 -4.96
C LEU A 272 15.65 -1.66 -5.40
N THR A 273 16.94 -1.77 -5.72
CA THR A 273 17.57 -3.04 -6.06
C THR A 273 19.11 -2.90 -5.98
N ASN A 274 19.84 -3.99 -6.25
CA ASN A 274 21.29 -4.00 -6.29
C ASN A 274 21.83 -3.40 -7.60
N ASP A 275 23.17 -3.21 -7.64
CA ASP A 275 23.89 -2.68 -8.79
C ASP A 275 23.72 -3.51 -10.06
N GLU A 276 23.76 -4.85 -9.96
CA GLU A 276 23.64 -5.74 -11.12
C GLU A 276 22.31 -5.56 -11.83
N ILE A 277 21.22 -5.54 -11.08
CA ILE A 277 19.87 -5.44 -11.61
C ILE A 277 19.59 -3.99 -12.08
N MET A 278 19.94 -2.97 -11.29
CA MET A 278 19.66 -1.59 -11.68
C MET A 278 20.47 -1.15 -12.91
N ASN A 279 21.71 -1.61 -13.05
CA ASN A 279 22.60 -1.19 -14.12
C ASN A 279 22.23 -1.70 -15.52
N VAL A 280 21.20 -2.54 -15.67
CA VAL A 280 20.62 -2.83 -16.99
C VAL A 280 19.92 -1.61 -17.58
N MET A 281 19.44 -0.69 -16.74
CA MET A 281 18.85 0.57 -17.18
C MET A 281 19.92 1.56 -17.62
N LYS A 282 19.86 1.97 -18.89
CA LYS A 282 20.81 2.95 -19.48
C LYS A 282 20.14 4.31 -19.66
N PRO A 283 20.95 5.39 -19.73
CA PRO A 283 20.42 6.74 -19.99
C PRO A 283 19.47 6.78 -21.20
N GLY A 284 18.32 7.42 -21.04
CA GLY A 284 17.29 7.57 -22.09
C GLY A 284 16.28 6.42 -22.21
N GLN A 285 16.47 5.31 -21.49
CA GLN A 285 15.60 4.13 -21.63
C GLN A 285 14.40 4.12 -20.69
N HIS A 286 14.44 4.91 -19.63
CA HIS A 286 13.33 5.07 -18.67
C HIS A 286 13.43 6.43 -17.99
N GLY A 287 12.30 6.96 -17.53
CA GLY A 287 12.30 8.23 -16.82
C GLY A 287 10.91 8.71 -16.43
N SER A 288 10.90 9.77 -15.65
CA SER A 288 9.71 10.50 -15.22
C SER A 288 10.06 11.98 -15.08
N THR A 289 9.16 12.86 -15.47
CA THR A 289 9.35 14.31 -15.30
C THR A 289 9.44 14.68 -13.82
N PHE A 290 8.61 14.07 -12.98
CA PHE A 290 8.53 14.39 -11.55
C PHE A 290 9.30 13.44 -10.66
N GLY A 291 9.64 12.22 -11.08
CA GLY A 291 10.37 11.24 -10.26
C GLY A 291 11.71 11.80 -9.76
N GLY A 292 11.90 11.85 -8.44
CA GLY A 292 13.10 12.40 -7.79
C GLY A 292 13.20 13.93 -7.82
N ASN A 293 12.07 14.63 -7.92
CA ASN A 293 12.07 16.09 -7.82
C ASN A 293 12.47 16.56 -6.40
N PRO A 294 13.05 17.77 -6.26
CA PRO A 294 13.55 18.27 -4.98
C PRO A 294 12.52 18.32 -3.86
N LEU A 295 11.25 18.63 -4.20
CA LEU A 295 10.17 18.70 -3.22
C LEU A 295 9.82 17.30 -2.70
N ALA A 296 9.65 16.33 -3.59
CA ALA A 296 9.38 14.93 -3.24
C ALA A 296 10.50 14.35 -2.36
N CYS A 297 11.77 14.62 -2.70
CA CYS A 297 12.93 14.15 -1.95
C CYS A 297 12.96 14.72 -0.52
N ALA A 298 12.74 16.02 -0.36
CA ALA A 298 12.70 16.66 0.97
C ALA A 298 11.59 16.08 1.85
N ILE A 299 10.41 15.89 1.27
CA ILE A 299 9.25 15.31 1.96
C ILE A 299 9.51 13.86 2.37
N ALA A 300 10.05 13.04 1.45
CA ALA A 300 10.32 11.63 1.72
C ALA A 300 11.40 11.43 2.80
N ILE A 301 12.46 12.26 2.80
CA ILE A 301 13.47 12.27 3.86
C ILE A 301 12.79 12.53 5.21
N ALA A 302 12.00 13.59 5.32
CA ALA A 302 11.31 13.94 6.55
C ALA A 302 10.31 12.87 7.00
N ALA A 303 9.60 12.24 6.05
CA ALA A 303 8.65 11.17 6.34
C ALA A 303 9.34 9.91 6.87
N LEU A 304 10.50 9.54 6.33
CA LEU A 304 11.31 8.42 6.82
C LEU A 304 11.91 8.74 8.21
N ASP A 305 12.40 9.97 8.42
CA ASP A 305 12.87 10.41 9.74
C ASP A 305 11.80 10.24 10.81
N VAL A 306 10.55 10.66 10.53
CA VAL A 306 9.43 10.51 11.48
C VAL A 306 9.19 9.06 11.85
N VAL A 307 9.24 8.13 10.88
CA VAL A 307 9.05 6.70 11.14
C VAL A 307 10.10 6.17 12.12
N GLU A 308 11.37 6.57 11.94
CA GLU A 308 12.49 6.13 12.78
C GLU A 308 12.46 6.79 14.16
N GLU A 309 12.35 8.14 14.20
CA GLU A 309 12.42 8.93 15.44
C GLU A 309 11.25 8.64 16.39
N GLU A 310 10.04 8.46 15.85
CA GLU A 310 8.83 8.17 16.62
C GLU A 310 8.58 6.67 16.83
N LYS A 311 9.49 5.79 16.35
CA LYS A 311 9.43 4.34 16.50
C LYS A 311 8.09 3.76 16.06
N LEU A 312 7.64 4.17 14.87
CA LEU A 312 6.31 3.82 14.39
C LEU A 312 6.16 2.31 14.11
N SER A 313 7.25 1.59 13.82
CA SER A 313 7.22 0.12 13.68
C SER A 313 6.84 -0.56 14.99
N GLU A 314 7.51 -0.19 16.08
CA GLU A 314 7.25 -0.75 17.42
C GLU A 314 5.84 -0.40 17.90
N ASN A 315 5.40 0.84 17.63
CA ASN A 315 4.03 1.25 17.98
C ASN A 315 3.00 0.44 17.18
N ALA A 316 3.19 0.28 15.87
CA ALA A 316 2.30 -0.51 15.02
C ALA A 316 2.20 -1.97 15.47
N GLN A 317 3.33 -2.58 15.86
CA GLN A 317 3.35 -3.95 16.40
C GLN A 317 2.51 -4.04 17.68
N LYS A 318 2.82 -3.20 18.66
CA LYS A 318 2.14 -3.20 19.97
C LYS A 318 0.64 -2.91 19.82
N MET A 319 0.28 -1.86 19.13
CA MET A 319 -1.12 -1.46 18.95
C MET A 319 -1.91 -2.50 18.15
N GLY A 320 -1.28 -3.12 17.15
CA GLY A 320 -1.91 -4.18 16.36
C GLY A 320 -2.22 -5.44 17.19
N GLU A 321 -1.35 -5.83 18.10
CA GLU A 321 -1.57 -6.96 19.04
C GLU A 321 -2.74 -6.67 19.98
N ILE A 322 -2.76 -5.49 20.58
CA ILE A 322 -3.87 -5.03 21.44
C ILE A 322 -5.18 -5.04 20.65
N PHE A 323 -5.17 -4.46 19.46
CA PHE A 323 -6.35 -4.37 18.60
C PHE A 323 -6.95 -5.75 18.32
N ARG A 324 -6.15 -6.68 17.77
CA ARG A 324 -6.63 -8.03 17.42
C ARG A 324 -7.09 -8.82 18.64
N SER A 325 -6.40 -8.70 19.78
CA SER A 325 -6.83 -9.31 21.03
C SER A 325 -8.22 -8.82 21.44
N LYS A 326 -8.45 -7.50 21.42
CA LYS A 326 -9.72 -6.90 21.82
C LYS A 326 -10.86 -7.17 20.82
N ILE A 327 -10.56 -7.21 19.53
CA ILE A 327 -11.57 -7.61 18.54
C ILE A 327 -11.97 -9.08 18.70
N ASN A 328 -11.03 -9.98 19.05
CA ASN A 328 -11.37 -11.38 19.36
C ASN A 328 -12.29 -11.51 20.59
N GLU A 329 -12.15 -10.64 21.59
CA GLU A 329 -13.12 -10.57 22.70
C GLU A 329 -14.52 -10.21 22.18
N ILE A 330 -14.63 -9.18 21.30
CA ILE A 330 -15.89 -8.76 20.72
C ILE A 330 -16.51 -9.87 19.86
N ILE A 331 -15.73 -10.63 19.09
CA ILE A 331 -16.21 -11.78 18.29
C ILE A 331 -16.93 -12.79 19.16
N SER A 332 -16.50 -13.00 20.41
CA SER A 332 -17.16 -13.92 21.32
C SER A 332 -18.53 -13.43 21.85
N GLU A 333 -18.82 -12.14 21.65
CA GLU A 333 -20.06 -11.50 22.13
C GLU A 333 -21.13 -11.31 21.05
N THR A 334 -20.81 -11.60 19.78
CA THR A 334 -21.71 -11.33 18.63
C THR A 334 -21.58 -12.40 17.55
N ASN A 335 -22.63 -12.52 16.75
CA ASN A 335 -22.59 -13.30 15.51
C ASN A 335 -22.35 -12.44 14.26
N LEU A 336 -22.18 -11.12 14.40
CA LEU A 336 -22.03 -10.21 13.26
C LEU A 336 -20.66 -10.30 12.60
N ILE A 337 -19.62 -10.57 13.38
CA ILE A 337 -18.23 -10.72 12.90
C ILE A 337 -17.70 -12.11 13.23
N THR A 338 -16.97 -12.72 12.30
CA THR A 338 -16.47 -14.09 12.43
C THR A 338 -14.99 -14.20 12.67
N ALA A 339 -14.22 -13.21 12.23
CA ALA A 339 -12.76 -13.24 12.38
C ALA A 339 -12.17 -11.83 12.34
N VAL A 340 -10.99 -11.69 12.92
CA VAL A 340 -10.05 -10.58 12.72
C VAL A 340 -8.73 -11.15 12.22
N ARG A 341 -8.14 -10.52 11.22
CA ARG A 341 -6.82 -10.89 10.69
C ARG A 341 -5.98 -9.65 10.43
N GLY A 342 -4.66 -9.81 10.36
CA GLY A 342 -3.75 -8.71 10.07
C GLY A 342 -2.39 -8.84 10.72
N LYS A 343 -1.52 -7.85 10.46
CA LYS A 343 -0.18 -7.74 11.04
C LYS A 343 0.11 -6.26 11.33
N GLY A 344 0.69 -5.96 12.50
CA GLY A 344 0.81 -4.58 12.96
C GLY A 344 -0.55 -3.88 12.95
N LEU A 345 -0.61 -2.68 12.38
CA LEU A 345 -1.85 -1.90 12.22
C LEU A 345 -2.45 -1.99 10.80
N LEU A 346 -2.20 -3.07 10.09
CA LEU A 346 -2.95 -3.46 8.89
C LEU A 346 -3.88 -4.62 9.27
N ASN A 347 -5.15 -4.33 9.52
CA ASN A 347 -6.11 -5.32 10.01
C ASN A 347 -7.41 -5.31 9.18
N ALA A 348 -8.14 -6.41 9.23
CA ALA A 348 -9.48 -6.53 8.69
C ALA A 348 -10.35 -7.38 9.60
N ILE A 349 -11.65 -7.04 9.64
CA ILE A 349 -12.70 -7.88 10.24
C ILE A 349 -13.57 -8.49 9.14
N LEU A 350 -14.03 -9.71 9.36
CA LEU A 350 -14.90 -10.44 8.45
C LEU A 350 -16.32 -10.41 8.99
N ILE A 351 -17.23 -9.89 8.17
CA ILE A 351 -18.66 -9.83 8.50
C ILE A 351 -19.31 -11.18 8.18
N ASN A 352 -20.14 -11.66 9.08
CA ASN A 352 -20.89 -12.90 8.95
C ASN A 352 -22.09 -12.72 8.00
N ASP A 353 -21.80 -12.46 6.73
CA ASP A 353 -22.79 -12.32 5.69
C ASP A 353 -22.19 -12.66 4.32
N THR A 354 -23.02 -12.73 3.29
CA THR A 354 -22.56 -12.99 1.93
C THR A 354 -21.75 -11.81 1.38
N PRO A 355 -20.80 -12.04 0.47
CA PRO A 355 -20.04 -10.97 -0.15
C PRO A 355 -20.87 -9.90 -0.86
N ASP A 356 -22.07 -10.25 -1.35
CA ASP A 356 -22.98 -9.34 -2.07
C ASP A 356 -23.94 -8.58 -1.13
N SER A 357 -23.83 -8.79 0.19
CA SER A 357 -24.70 -8.09 1.16
C SER A 357 -24.25 -6.65 1.39
N SER A 358 -25.19 -5.79 1.82
CA SER A 358 -24.88 -4.42 2.23
C SER A 358 -24.32 -4.32 3.66
N THR A 359 -24.28 -5.42 4.43
CA THR A 359 -24.03 -5.41 5.87
C THR A 359 -22.69 -4.72 6.24
N ALA A 360 -21.62 -4.98 5.49
CA ALA A 360 -20.34 -4.32 5.74
C ALA A 360 -20.38 -2.81 5.47
N TRP A 361 -21.11 -2.39 4.43
CA TRP A 361 -21.35 -0.99 4.13
C TRP A 361 -22.18 -0.30 5.22
N ASP A 362 -23.28 -0.91 5.62
CA ASP A 362 -24.19 -0.37 6.63
C ASP A 362 -23.50 -0.27 8.00
N LEU A 363 -22.65 -1.24 8.34
CA LEU A 363 -21.79 -1.16 9.53
C LEU A 363 -20.78 0.00 9.45
N CYS A 364 -20.20 0.26 8.28
CA CYS A 364 -19.32 1.43 8.10
C CYS A 364 -20.07 2.76 8.22
N ILE A 365 -21.34 2.82 7.79
CA ILE A 365 -22.20 3.98 8.03
C ILE A 365 -22.47 4.15 9.54
N ALA A 366 -22.77 3.07 10.26
CA ALA A 366 -22.97 3.12 11.71
C ALA A 366 -21.70 3.52 12.47
N LEU A 367 -20.51 3.04 12.06
CA LEU A 367 -19.22 3.47 12.60
C LEU A 367 -18.99 4.97 12.37
N LYS A 368 -19.30 5.49 11.15
CA LYS A 368 -19.23 6.92 10.85
C LYS A 368 -20.10 7.74 11.79
N GLU A 369 -21.32 7.31 12.06
CA GLU A 369 -22.21 8.01 12.99
C GLU A 369 -21.63 8.05 14.43
N ASN A 370 -20.92 7.01 14.83
CA ASN A 370 -20.24 6.91 16.12
C ASN A 370 -18.81 7.55 16.13
N GLY A 371 -18.39 8.22 15.04
CA GLY A 371 -17.13 8.98 15.00
C GLY A 371 -15.88 8.21 14.58
N LEU A 372 -16.05 7.10 13.83
CA LEU A 372 -14.94 6.33 13.27
C LEU A 372 -15.18 6.06 11.78
N LEU A 373 -14.20 6.37 10.93
CA LEU A 373 -14.28 6.14 9.49
C LEU A 373 -13.51 4.88 9.09
N ALA A 374 -14.21 3.92 8.56
CA ALA A 374 -13.67 2.73 7.90
C ALA A 374 -14.45 2.47 6.61
N LYS A 375 -13.92 1.62 5.73
CA LYS A 375 -14.58 1.31 4.46
C LYS A 375 -14.49 -0.19 4.16
N PRO A 376 -15.55 -0.80 3.61
CA PRO A 376 -15.48 -2.16 3.12
C PRO A 376 -14.46 -2.29 1.99
N THR A 377 -13.83 -3.45 1.91
CA THR A 377 -13.03 -3.90 0.79
C THR A 377 -13.53 -5.29 0.40
N HIS A 378 -13.98 -5.49 -0.82
CA HIS A 378 -14.57 -6.75 -1.28
C HIS A 378 -15.67 -7.33 -0.36
N GLY A 379 -16.87 -6.78 -0.51
CA GLY A 379 -18.09 -7.34 0.06
C GLY A 379 -18.14 -7.32 1.58
N ASN A 380 -17.92 -8.45 2.21
CA ASN A 380 -18.09 -8.67 3.65
C ASN A 380 -16.83 -8.44 4.49
N ILE A 381 -15.82 -7.73 3.98
CA ILE A 381 -14.58 -7.43 4.70
C ILE A 381 -14.48 -5.93 4.95
N ILE A 382 -14.20 -5.53 6.19
CA ILE A 382 -13.89 -4.14 6.55
C ILE A 382 -12.44 -4.04 6.96
N ARG A 383 -11.67 -3.21 6.23
CA ARG A 383 -10.28 -2.91 6.57
C ARG A 383 -10.21 -1.85 7.66
N LEU A 384 -9.35 -2.09 8.66
CA LEU A 384 -9.14 -1.24 9.82
C LEU A 384 -7.63 -0.97 9.97
N ALA A 385 -7.20 0.19 9.49
CA ALA A 385 -5.79 0.56 9.39
C ALA A 385 -5.58 2.03 9.79
N PRO A 386 -5.59 2.38 11.08
CA PRO A 386 -5.39 3.75 11.55
C PRO A 386 -3.96 4.24 11.27
N PRO A 387 -3.68 5.57 11.32
CA PRO A 387 -2.32 6.10 11.34
C PRO A 387 -1.50 5.49 12.48
N LEU A 388 -0.19 5.26 12.23
CA LEU A 388 0.70 4.57 13.16
C LEU A 388 1.05 5.39 14.40
N VAL A 389 0.74 6.67 14.41
CA VAL A 389 0.89 7.58 15.56
C VAL A 389 -0.21 7.42 16.61
N ILE A 390 -1.16 6.50 16.41
CA ILE A 390 -2.24 6.24 17.36
C ILE A 390 -1.68 5.81 18.72
N THR A 391 -2.17 6.44 19.80
CA THR A 391 -1.79 6.06 21.15
C THR A 391 -2.63 4.88 21.65
N GLU A 392 -2.17 4.20 22.69
CA GLU A 392 -2.92 3.10 23.31
C GLU A 392 -4.28 3.56 23.86
N GLU A 393 -4.33 4.75 24.47
CA GLU A 393 -5.57 5.35 24.94
C GLU A 393 -6.57 5.61 23.81
N GLN A 394 -6.11 6.23 22.72
CA GLN A 394 -6.92 6.46 21.52
C GLN A 394 -7.41 5.14 20.90
N LEU A 395 -6.54 4.13 20.87
CA LEU A 395 -6.91 2.80 20.35
C LEU A 395 -8.02 2.16 21.19
N HIS A 396 -7.95 2.24 22.52
CA HIS A 396 -9.00 1.74 23.41
C HIS A 396 -10.32 2.50 23.23
N GLU A 397 -10.28 3.79 22.99
CA GLU A 397 -11.45 4.60 22.64
C GLU A 397 -12.08 4.11 21.32
N CYS A 398 -11.26 3.89 20.29
CA CYS A 398 -11.70 3.34 19.02
C CYS A 398 -12.31 1.93 19.15
N ILE A 399 -11.67 1.05 19.94
CA ILE A 399 -12.19 -0.29 20.20
C ILE A 399 -13.57 -0.21 20.90
N SER A 400 -13.75 0.74 21.82
CA SER A 400 -15.03 0.97 22.50
C SER A 400 -16.11 1.44 21.51
N ILE A 401 -15.76 2.32 20.56
CA ILE A 401 -16.66 2.74 19.47
C ILE A 401 -17.06 1.54 18.61
N ILE A 402 -16.06 0.75 18.17
CA ILE A 402 -16.28 -0.45 17.34
C ILE A 402 -17.19 -1.45 18.07
N ARG A 403 -16.87 -1.77 19.35
CA ARG A 403 -17.66 -2.69 20.17
C ARG A 403 -19.11 -2.22 20.30
N LYS A 404 -19.31 -0.96 20.70
CA LYS A 404 -20.66 -0.36 20.82
C LYS A 404 -21.42 -0.50 19.51
N THR A 405 -20.80 -0.07 18.41
CA THR A 405 -21.46 -0.10 17.09
C THR A 405 -21.85 -1.51 16.67
N ILE A 406 -20.96 -2.50 16.86
CA ILE A 406 -21.22 -3.91 16.51
C ILE A 406 -22.34 -4.50 17.36
N LEU A 407 -22.35 -4.25 18.68
CA LEU A 407 -23.36 -4.84 19.58
C LEU A 407 -24.73 -4.18 19.44
N GLU A 408 -24.77 -2.91 19.06
CA GLU A 408 -26.03 -2.17 18.82
C GLU A 408 -26.50 -2.29 17.36
N PHE A 409 -25.72 -2.93 16.47
CA PHE A 409 -26.06 -3.06 15.06
C PHE A 409 -27.23 -4.03 14.87
N ASN A 410 -28.38 -3.49 14.52
CA ASN A 410 -29.58 -4.27 14.17
C ASN A 410 -29.71 -4.29 12.64
N LYS A 411 -29.73 -5.49 12.08
CA LYS A 411 -30.03 -5.71 10.66
C LYS A 411 -31.44 -5.32 10.32
#